data_31361d59a1e5a265843153b962366d48
#
_entry.id   31361d59a1e5a265843153b962366d48
#
_cell.length_a   1.000
_cell.length_b   1.000
_cell.length_c   1.000
_cell.angle_alpha   90.00
_cell.angle_beta   90.00
_cell.angle_gamma   90.00
#
_symmetry.space_group_name_H-M   'P 1'
#
loop_
_entity.id
_entity.type
_entity.pdbx_description
1 polymer ?
#
loop_
_entity_poly.entity_id
_entity_poly.type
_entity_poly.pdbx_seq_one_letter_code
_entity_poly.pdbx_strand_id
1 'polypeptide(L)'
;WTAMQVRSLRSSISEALEKRGFSFVEVITPCPSSFGRRNRMGSALEMLKFYQGRSVIRGDIDPKDASMDIDKEIVVGKFVDIERPTFLDHYEKFNHPQMPQWRSLHAGSQKAR
;
A
#
# COMPACT_ATOMS: atom_id res chain seq x y z
N TRP A 1 3.52 4.73 3.17
CA TRP A 1 3.26 5.72 4.23
C TRP A 1 4.18 5.52 5.42
N THR A 2 4.37 6.53 6.26
CA THR A 2 4.92 6.30 7.60
C THR A 2 3.79 6.18 8.63
N ALA A 3 4.10 5.62 9.80
CA ALA A 3 3.14 5.53 10.91
C ALA A 3 2.63 6.92 11.39
N MET A 4 3.21 8.01 10.91
CA MET A 4 2.80 9.37 11.26
C MET A 4 1.58 9.86 10.48
N GLN A 5 1.37 9.39 9.25
CA GLN A 5 0.25 9.79 8.40
C GLN A 5 -0.98 8.88 8.62
N VAL A 6 -1.44 8.75 9.85
CA VAL A 6 -2.51 7.80 10.25
C VAL A 6 -3.77 7.93 9.41
N ARG A 7 -4.22 9.14 9.10
CA ARG A 7 -5.44 9.35 8.31
C ARG A 7 -5.28 8.87 6.87
N SER A 8 -4.19 9.26 6.21
CA SER A 8 -3.89 8.85 4.84
C SER A 8 -3.64 7.34 4.74
N LEU A 9 -2.93 6.78 5.72
CA LEU A 9 -2.70 5.34 5.80
C LEU A 9 -4.02 4.56 5.92
N ARG A 10 -4.92 5.00 6.80
CA ARG A 10 -6.25 4.38 6.94
C ARG A 10 -7.03 4.42 5.63
N SER A 11 -7.07 5.58 4.94
CA SER A 11 -7.75 5.72 3.65
C SER A 11 -7.14 4.77 2.62
N SER A 12 -5.82 4.75 2.50
CA SER A 12 -5.11 3.86 1.56
C SER A 12 -5.35 2.38 1.83
N ILE A 13 -5.44 1.97 3.09
CA ILE A 13 -5.79 0.59 3.44
C ILE A 13 -7.23 0.26 3.01
N SER A 14 -8.19 1.15 3.29
CA SER A 14 -9.58 0.96 2.86
C SER A 14 -9.69 0.86 1.34
N GLU A 15 -9.06 1.77 0.61
CA GLU A 15 -9.02 1.75 -0.86
C GLU A 15 -8.36 0.46 -1.41
N ALA A 16 -7.28 0.02 -0.76
CA ALA A 16 -6.59 -1.21 -1.14
C ALA A 16 -7.45 -2.47 -0.96
N LEU A 17 -8.30 -2.50 0.09
CA LEU A 17 -9.23 -3.60 0.33
C LEU A 17 -10.41 -3.61 -0.65
N GLU A 18 -10.84 -2.46 -1.11
CA GLU A 18 -11.92 -2.33 -2.08
C GLU A 18 -11.45 -2.55 -3.52
N LYS A 19 -10.16 -2.38 -3.79
CA LYS A 19 -9.61 -2.51 -5.12
C LYS A 19 -9.68 -3.94 -5.63
N ARG A 20 -10.21 -4.11 -6.83
CA ARG A 20 -10.19 -5.39 -7.53
C ARG A 20 -8.78 -5.74 -7.99
N GLY A 21 -8.28 -6.89 -7.59
CA GLY A 21 -6.97 -7.39 -7.97
C GLY A 21 -5.90 -7.22 -6.89
N PHE A 22 -4.67 -7.00 -7.29
CA PHE A 22 -3.54 -6.87 -6.38
C PHE A 22 -3.44 -5.45 -5.82
N SER A 23 -3.26 -5.35 -4.52
CA SER A 23 -2.96 -4.11 -3.81
C SER A 23 -1.79 -4.31 -2.87
N PHE A 24 -0.99 -3.27 -2.68
CA PHE A 24 0.15 -3.29 -1.77
C PHE A 24 0.24 -1.97 -1.02
N VAL A 25 0.31 -2.04 0.31
CA VAL A 25 0.49 -0.88 1.18
C VAL A 25 1.71 -1.11 2.05
N GLU A 26 2.73 -0.29 1.88
CA GLU A 26 3.92 -0.30 2.70
C GLU A 26 3.83 0.74 3.81
N VAL A 27 4.19 0.33 5.03
CA VAL A 27 4.14 1.19 6.22
C VAL A 27 5.50 1.22 6.90
N ILE A 28 6.13 2.38 6.90
CA ILE A 28 7.41 2.62 7.58
C ILE A 28 7.12 2.99 9.04
N THR A 29 7.68 2.22 9.95
CA THR A 29 7.50 2.43 11.38
C THR A 29 8.84 2.52 12.11
N PRO A 30 8.96 3.29 13.21
CA PRO A 30 10.17 3.30 14.00
C PRO A 30 10.41 1.94 14.67
N CYS A 31 11.67 1.51 14.67
CA CYS A 31 12.14 0.31 15.39
C CYS A 31 13.26 0.69 16.37
N PRO A 32 12.95 1.14 17.60
CA PRO A 32 13.97 1.63 18.54
C PRO A 32 14.95 0.54 19.00
N SER A 33 14.49 -0.69 19.13
CA SER A 33 15.25 -1.79 19.71
C SER A 33 16.35 -2.35 18.78
N SER A 34 16.13 -2.33 17.48
CA SER A 34 17.09 -2.87 16.51
C SER A 34 17.67 -1.75 15.62
N PHE A 35 16.87 -1.23 14.70
CA PHE A 35 17.32 -0.23 13.73
C PHE A 35 17.80 1.06 14.40
N GLY A 36 17.01 1.60 15.33
CA GLY A 36 17.35 2.83 16.04
C GLY A 36 18.62 2.71 16.84
N ARG A 37 18.82 1.58 17.55
CA ARG A 37 20.05 1.32 18.32
C ARG A 37 21.27 1.22 17.42
N ARG A 38 21.19 0.49 16.32
CA ARG A 38 22.31 0.30 15.39
C ARG A 38 22.70 1.60 14.68
N ASN A 39 21.74 2.45 14.39
CA ASN A 39 21.96 3.72 13.69
C ASN A 39 22.04 4.93 14.64
N ARG A 40 22.09 4.70 15.95
CA ARG A 40 22.22 5.76 16.97
C ARG A 40 21.12 6.85 16.86
N MET A 41 19.90 6.43 16.53
CA MET A 41 18.77 7.35 16.29
C MET A 41 18.09 7.83 17.59
N GLY A 42 18.68 7.55 18.75
CA GLY A 42 18.15 7.98 20.04
C GLY A 42 16.93 7.19 20.52
N SER A 43 16.05 7.85 21.25
CA SER A 43 14.83 7.27 21.82
C SER A 43 13.73 7.05 20.77
N ALA A 44 12.70 6.28 21.13
CA ALA A 44 11.53 6.10 20.29
C ALA A 44 10.85 7.42 19.89
N LEU A 45 10.82 8.40 20.82
CA LEU A 45 10.25 9.71 20.54
C LEU A 45 11.09 10.50 19.53
N GLU A 46 12.40 10.42 19.62
CA GLU A 46 13.31 11.07 18.67
C GLU A 46 13.16 10.46 17.28
N MET A 47 13.01 9.14 17.18
CA MET A 47 12.69 8.47 15.91
C MET A 47 11.35 8.90 15.33
N LEU A 48 10.31 9.06 16.14
CA LEU A 48 9.01 9.56 15.69
C LEU A 48 9.14 10.98 15.12
N LYS A 49 9.84 11.88 15.82
CA LYS A 49 10.10 13.24 15.36
C LYS A 49 10.91 13.24 14.05
N PHE A 50 11.88 12.34 13.94
CA PHE A 50 12.68 12.17 12.73
C PHE A 50 11.80 11.82 11.52
N TYR A 51 10.95 10.79 11.64
CA TYR A 51 10.04 10.41 10.57
C TYR A 51 9.02 11.50 10.25
N GLN A 52 8.48 12.18 11.27
CA GLN A 52 7.54 13.29 11.10
C GLN A 52 8.18 14.45 10.32
N GLY A 53 9.40 14.84 10.66
CA GLY A 53 10.08 15.96 10.03
C GLY A 53 10.59 15.69 8.62
N ARG A 54 10.79 14.42 8.26
CA ARG A 54 11.35 14.03 6.95
C ARG A 54 10.33 13.46 5.98
N SER A 55 9.13 13.13 6.44
CA SER A 55 8.08 12.60 5.56
C SER A 55 7.45 13.67 4.72
N VAL A 56 7.52 13.53 3.41
CA VAL A 56 6.91 14.44 2.44
C VAL A 56 5.88 13.69 1.61
N ILE A 57 4.65 14.21 1.59
CA ILE A 57 3.56 13.58 0.82
C ILE A 57 3.67 14.02 -0.63
N ARG A 58 3.88 13.07 -1.53
CA ARG A 58 3.89 13.27 -2.98
C ARG A 58 3.19 12.07 -3.63
N GLY A 59 2.12 12.33 -4.38
CA GLY A 59 1.34 11.28 -5.07
C GLY A 59 1.59 11.19 -6.58
N ASP A 60 2.36 12.12 -7.13
CA ASP A 60 2.55 12.34 -8.56
C ASP A 60 3.96 12.00 -9.08
N ILE A 61 4.78 11.38 -8.25
CA ILE A 61 6.13 10.97 -8.64
C ILE A 61 6.16 9.56 -9.22
N ASP A 62 7.13 9.29 -10.10
CA ASP A 62 7.41 7.92 -10.52
C ASP A 62 7.81 7.08 -9.28
N PRO A 63 7.21 5.90 -9.08
CA PRO A 63 7.58 5.00 -7.99
C PRO A 63 9.08 4.70 -7.88
N LYS A 64 9.81 4.80 -8.98
CA LYS A 64 11.27 4.63 -9.01
C LYS A 64 12.02 5.75 -8.30
N ASP A 65 11.41 6.94 -8.24
CA ASP A 65 11.99 8.12 -7.59
C ASP A 65 11.56 8.25 -6.13
N ALA A 66 10.69 7.35 -5.65
CA ALA A 66 10.30 7.26 -4.26
C ALA A 66 11.48 6.73 -3.43
N SER A 67 12.29 7.63 -2.91
CA SER A 67 13.46 7.28 -2.09
C SER A 67 13.07 7.12 -0.61
N MET A 68 13.61 6.07 0.03
CA MET A 68 13.56 5.84 1.47
C MET A 68 14.96 6.02 2.09
N ASP A 69 15.72 6.95 1.59
CA ASP A 69 17.04 7.25 2.13
C ASP A 69 16.93 7.97 3.47
N ILE A 70 17.63 7.47 4.50
CA ILE A 70 17.64 8.07 5.84
C ILE A 70 18.20 9.50 5.82
N ASP A 71 19.11 9.79 4.92
CA ASP A 71 19.76 11.09 4.82
C ASP A 71 18.97 12.09 3.96
N LYS A 72 17.90 11.64 3.30
CA LYS A 72 17.04 12.45 2.44
C LYS A 72 15.60 12.52 2.96
N GLU A 73 14.74 13.15 2.17
CA GLU A 73 13.28 13.12 2.41
C GLU A 73 12.73 11.71 2.24
N ILE A 74 11.85 11.32 3.12
CA ILE A 74 11.07 10.08 2.98
C ILE A 74 9.81 10.43 2.21
N VAL A 75 9.80 10.09 0.95
CA VAL A 75 8.63 10.35 0.11
C VAL A 75 7.55 9.31 0.38
N VAL A 76 6.37 9.79 0.73
CA VAL A 76 5.20 8.96 1.01
C VAL A 76 4.01 9.41 0.17
N GLY A 77 3.14 8.49 -0.17
CA GLY A 77 1.97 8.80 -0.99
C GLY A 77 1.37 7.57 -1.66
N LYS A 78 0.42 7.81 -2.53
CA LYS A 78 -0.16 6.80 -3.41
C LYS A 78 0.52 6.92 -4.77
N PHE A 79 1.48 6.05 -5.05
CA PHE A 79 2.34 6.13 -6.23
C PHE A 79 1.76 5.43 -7.46
N VAL A 80 0.93 4.43 -7.26
CA VAL A 80 0.34 3.65 -8.35
C VAL A 80 -1.13 3.40 -8.07
N ASP A 81 -1.98 3.78 -9.01
CA ASP A 81 -3.40 3.47 -9.01
C ASP A 81 -3.88 3.20 -10.44
N ILE A 82 -3.62 1.99 -10.90
CA ILE A 82 -3.98 1.54 -12.23
C ILE A 82 -4.93 0.36 -12.15
N GLU A 83 -5.89 0.30 -13.07
CA GLU A 83 -6.73 -0.87 -13.24
C GLU A 83 -6.11 -1.81 -14.26
N ARG A 84 -6.01 -3.07 -13.90
CA ARG A 84 -5.56 -4.14 -14.79
C ARG A 84 -6.44 -5.37 -14.61
N PRO A 85 -6.58 -6.21 -15.65
CA PRO A 85 -7.22 -7.51 -15.50
C PRO A 85 -6.54 -8.30 -14.39
N THR A 86 -7.36 -8.96 -13.56
CA THR A 86 -6.85 -9.80 -12.49
C THR A 86 -6.31 -11.13 -13.04
N PHE A 87 -5.61 -11.87 -12.19
CA PHE A 87 -5.21 -13.23 -12.54
C PHE A 87 -6.43 -14.10 -12.93
N LEU A 88 -7.53 -13.96 -12.21
CA LEU A 88 -8.75 -14.72 -12.51
C LEU A 88 -9.35 -14.35 -13.86
N ASP A 89 -9.34 -13.06 -14.22
CA ASP A 89 -9.82 -12.62 -15.55
C ASP A 89 -8.99 -13.26 -16.68
N HIS A 90 -7.68 -13.37 -16.49
CA HIS A 90 -6.81 -14.05 -17.44
C HIS A 90 -7.01 -15.57 -17.43
N TYR A 91 -7.10 -16.15 -16.26
CA TYR A 91 -7.32 -17.60 -16.10
C TYR A 91 -8.62 -18.05 -16.78
N GLU A 92 -9.71 -17.32 -16.55
CA GLU A 92 -10.99 -17.59 -17.21
C GLU A 92 -10.91 -17.50 -18.73
N LYS A 93 -10.22 -16.48 -19.24
CA LYS A 93 -10.06 -16.25 -20.66
C LYS A 93 -9.31 -17.39 -21.36
N PHE A 94 -8.29 -17.97 -20.71
CA PHE A 94 -7.42 -18.96 -21.33
C PHE A 94 -7.81 -20.40 -21.02
N ASN A 95 -8.37 -20.70 -19.85
CA ASN A 95 -8.58 -22.06 -19.39
C ASN A 95 -10.04 -22.54 -19.38
N HIS A 96 -11.03 -21.66 -19.52
CA HIS A 96 -12.43 -22.02 -19.44
C HIS A 96 -13.34 -21.39 -20.49
N PRO A 97 -13.16 -21.68 -21.79
CA PRO A 97 -14.21 -21.36 -22.77
C PRO A 97 -15.49 -22.16 -22.54
N GLN A 98 -15.50 -23.21 -21.70
CA GLN A 98 -16.60 -24.17 -21.57
C GLN A 98 -17.21 -24.35 -20.17
N MET A 99 -16.91 -23.51 -19.18
CA MET A 99 -17.60 -23.59 -17.87
C MET A 99 -18.44 -22.33 -17.55
N PRO A 100 -19.71 -22.24 -18.05
CA PRO A 100 -20.57 -21.10 -17.74
C PRO A 100 -21.19 -21.13 -16.33
N GLN A 101 -21.19 -22.27 -15.64
CA GLN A 101 -22.07 -22.52 -14.48
C GLN A 101 -21.63 -21.87 -13.17
N TRP A 102 -20.35 -21.61 -12.93
CA TRP A 102 -19.94 -21.01 -11.67
C TRP A 102 -20.19 -19.50 -11.56
N ARG A 103 -20.32 -18.80 -12.69
CA ARG A 103 -20.68 -17.36 -12.70
C ARG A 103 -22.09 -17.11 -12.15
N SER A 104 -23.02 -18.06 -12.33
CA SER A 104 -24.40 -17.93 -11.82
C SER A 104 -24.49 -18.08 -10.30
N LEU A 105 -23.55 -18.79 -9.68
CA LEU A 105 -23.53 -19.01 -8.23
C LEU A 105 -23.08 -17.79 -7.42
N HIS A 106 -22.31 -16.89 -8.01
CA HIS A 106 -21.78 -15.70 -7.33
C HIS A 106 -22.46 -14.38 -7.73
N ALA A 107 -23.27 -14.37 -8.79
CA ALA A 107 -24.01 -13.19 -9.22
C ALA A 107 -25.14 -12.77 -8.25
N GLY A 108 -25.56 -13.67 -7.36
CA GLY A 108 -26.59 -13.41 -6.36
C GLY A 108 -26.12 -12.72 -5.09
N SER A 109 -24.80 -12.68 -4.83
CA SER A 109 -24.24 -12.17 -3.56
C SER A 109 -23.96 -10.66 -3.55
N GLN A 110 -24.00 -9.98 -4.70
CA GLN A 110 -23.69 -8.55 -4.79
C GLN A 110 -24.92 -7.61 -4.68
N LYS A 111 -26.13 -8.14 -4.41
CA LYS A 111 -27.36 -7.31 -4.31
C LYS A 111 -27.83 -7.04 -2.87
N ALA A 112 -27.01 -7.29 -1.85
CA ALA A 112 -27.39 -7.03 -0.47
C ALA A 112 -26.24 -6.32 0.28
N ARG A 113 -26.02 -5.03 -0.06
CA ARG A 113 -25.49 -4.01 0.88
C ARG A 113 -25.83 -2.62 0.38
#